data_915824948dc757cd8a618bb157243620
#
_entry.id   915824948dc757cd8a618bb157243620
#
_cell.length_a   1.000
_cell.length_b   1.000
_cell.length_c   1.000
_cell.angle_alpha   90.00
_cell.angle_beta   90.00
_cell.angle_gamma   90.00
#
_symmetry.space_group_name_H-M   'P 1'
#
loop_
_entity.id
_entity.type
_entity.pdbx_description
1 polymer ?
#
loop_
_entity_poly.entity_id
_entity_poly.type
_entity_poly.pdbx_seq_one_letter_code
_entity_poly.pdbx_strand_id
1 'polypeptide(L)'
;MLKYTKDKNNEDIILDSNNEQVMMAWEKSYMEKCIDYLKPKGDVLEIGFGMGYSATQIQKYTPKSHTIIECDFEVIKKCKEWAKNYNNVNIIEAKWQEVICTDKLKKYNEIFFDDFPNDMEEISELQLFQSNQRIHLFIEFMKQYHMNPGSKISAYLCKNKTMFEDSLWKSKYIDNPKWNYNEKIINTKVSNIQNYHKSNTKAIIPLLTLGI
;
A
#
# COMPACT_ATOMS: atom_id res chain seq x y z
N MET A 1 0.05 17.70 7.20
CA MET A 1 0.08 18.01 5.76
C MET A 1 1.42 17.58 5.22
N LEU A 2 1.44 16.76 4.20
CA LEU A 2 2.66 16.24 3.60
C LEU A 2 3.30 17.27 2.66
N LYS A 3 4.65 17.22 2.56
CA LYS A 3 5.43 18.16 1.77
C LYS A 3 6.32 17.40 0.78
N TYR A 4 6.15 17.70 -0.50
CA TYR A 4 7.06 17.21 -1.55
C TYR A 4 8.29 18.12 -1.64
N THR A 5 9.46 17.52 -1.62
CA THR A 5 10.75 18.23 -1.68
C THR A 5 11.84 17.34 -2.28
N LYS A 6 13.08 17.80 -2.23
CA LYS A 6 14.27 17.04 -2.60
C LYS A 6 15.10 16.72 -1.37
N ASP A 7 15.71 15.54 -1.35
CA ASP A 7 16.71 15.19 -0.36
C ASP A 7 18.09 15.80 -0.70
N LYS A 8 19.10 15.54 0.12
CA LYS A 8 20.48 16.02 -0.10
C LYS A 8 21.14 15.50 -1.39
N ASN A 9 20.60 14.45 -2.00
CA ASN A 9 21.09 13.87 -3.25
C ASN A 9 20.25 14.36 -4.46
N ASN A 10 19.38 15.36 -4.25
CA ASN A 10 18.43 15.88 -5.25
C ASN A 10 17.39 14.84 -5.72
N GLU A 11 17.12 13.82 -4.90
CA GLU A 11 16.10 12.82 -5.10
C GLU A 11 14.75 13.27 -4.53
N ASP A 12 13.64 12.85 -5.13
CA ASP A 12 12.29 13.18 -4.64
C ASP A 12 12.01 12.52 -3.29
N ILE A 13 11.41 13.28 -2.37
CA ILE A 13 11.04 12.84 -1.04
C ILE A 13 9.72 13.50 -0.60
N ILE A 14 8.89 12.75 0.12
CA ILE A 14 7.75 13.26 0.86
C ILE A 14 8.10 13.28 2.35
N LEU A 15 7.89 14.43 2.99
CA LEU A 15 8.08 14.63 4.44
C LEU A 15 6.72 14.92 5.09
N ASP A 16 6.58 14.51 6.36
CA ASP A 16 5.46 14.90 7.21
C ASP A 16 5.67 16.29 7.86
N SER A 17 4.77 16.68 8.76
CA SER A 17 4.83 17.95 9.49
C SER A 17 6.02 18.05 10.44
N ASN A 18 6.61 16.93 10.85
CA ASN A 18 7.78 16.83 11.73
C ASN A 18 9.10 16.73 10.93
N ASN A 19 9.04 16.86 9.59
CA ASN A 19 10.14 16.61 8.66
C ASN A 19 10.64 15.15 8.70
N GLU A 20 9.80 14.21 9.09
CA GLU A 20 10.08 12.79 8.98
C GLU A 20 9.75 12.28 7.56
N GLN A 21 10.47 11.26 7.13
CA GLN A 21 10.35 10.70 5.80
C GLN A 21 9.11 9.81 5.68
N VAL A 22 8.21 10.15 4.78
CA VAL A 22 7.00 9.37 4.47
C VAL A 22 7.24 8.47 3.27
N MET A 23 7.81 9.01 2.18
CA MET A 23 8.10 8.25 0.96
C MET A 23 9.32 8.81 0.24
N MET A 24 10.09 7.96 -0.41
CA MET A 24 11.36 8.30 -1.04
C MET A 24 11.49 7.72 -2.44
N ALA A 25 12.28 8.38 -3.29
CA ALA A 25 12.51 7.96 -4.68
C ALA A 25 12.99 6.51 -4.83
N TRP A 26 13.82 6.00 -3.90
CA TRP A 26 14.32 4.63 -3.95
C TRP A 26 13.22 3.56 -3.83
N GLU A 27 12.07 3.90 -3.23
CA GLU A 27 10.93 2.98 -3.07
C GLU A 27 10.24 2.66 -4.39
N LYS A 28 10.45 3.49 -5.42
CA LYS A 28 9.87 3.28 -6.75
C LYS A 28 10.02 1.84 -7.24
N SER A 29 11.25 1.32 -7.21
CA SER A 29 11.52 -0.05 -7.69
C SER A 29 10.80 -1.12 -6.86
N TYR A 30 10.60 -0.86 -5.57
CA TYR A 30 9.86 -1.78 -4.70
C TYR A 30 8.37 -1.74 -5.01
N MET A 31 7.77 -0.54 -5.10
CA MET A 31 6.36 -0.37 -5.45
C MET A 31 6.02 -0.98 -6.81
N GLU A 32 6.84 -0.72 -7.83
CA GLU A 32 6.66 -1.34 -9.16
C GLU A 32 6.68 -2.87 -9.08
N LYS A 33 7.59 -3.47 -8.31
CA LYS A 33 7.66 -4.93 -8.13
C LYS A 33 6.49 -5.51 -7.32
N CYS A 34 5.92 -4.76 -6.37
CA CYS A 34 4.70 -5.15 -5.69
C CYS A 34 3.55 -5.30 -6.68
N ILE A 35 3.38 -4.33 -7.56
CA ILE A 35 2.34 -4.34 -8.58
C ILE A 35 2.60 -5.42 -9.64
N ASP A 36 3.86 -5.61 -10.06
CA ASP A 36 4.23 -6.68 -10.99
C ASP A 36 3.95 -8.08 -10.42
N TYR A 37 4.01 -8.23 -9.09
CA TYR A 37 3.67 -9.49 -8.43
C TYR A 37 2.15 -9.66 -8.28
N LEU A 38 1.42 -8.57 -8.01
CA LEU A 38 -0.05 -8.54 -7.95
C LEU A 38 -0.69 -8.82 -9.31
N LYS A 39 -0.13 -8.28 -10.40
CA LYS A 39 -0.61 -8.39 -11.79
C LYS A 39 -2.08 -7.96 -11.94
N PRO A 40 -2.41 -6.71 -11.62
CA PRO A 40 -3.79 -6.23 -11.63
C PRO A 40 -4.39 -6.19 -13.04
N LYS A 41 -5.65 -6.63 -13.19
CA LYS A 41 -6.36 -6.64 -14.48
C LYS A 41 -7.83 -6.21 -14.38
N GLY A 42 -8.46 -6.49 -13.22
CA GLY A 42 -9.87 -6.29 -13.01
C GLY A 42 -10.19 -4.91 -12.41
N ASP A 43 -11.13 -4.90 -11.50
CA ASP A 43 -11.44 -3.74 -10.68
C ASP A 43 -10.39 -3.65 -9.55
N VAL A 44 -9.58 -2.60 -9.54
CA VAL A 44 -8.43 -2.43 -8.63
C VAL A 44 -8.74 -1.39 -7.56
N LEU A 45 -8.37 -1.68 -6.32
CA LEU A 45 -8.33 -0.73 -5.21
C LEU A 45 -6.88 -0.49 -4.78
N GLU A 46 -6.52 0.78 -4.62
CA GLU A 46 -5.24 1.22 -4.06
C GLU A 46 -5.50 2.11 -2.84
N ILE A 47 -4.81 1.82 -1.74
CA ILE A 47 -4.80 2.65 -0.54
C ILE A 47 -3.47 3.41 -0.50
N GLY A 48 -3.57 4.75 -0.47
CA GLY A 48 -2.41 5.64 -0.56
C GLY A 48 -1.94 5.84 -1.99
N PHE A 49 -1.64 7.08 -2.36
CA PHE A 49 -1.10 7.44 -3.67
C PHE A 49 0.40 7.80 -3.60
N GLY A 50 0.79 8.55 -2.56
CA GLY A 50 2.16 8.99 -2.35
C GLY A 50 2.75 9.69 -3.59
N MET A 51 3.84 9.15 -4.14
CA MET A 51 4.47 9.64 -5.38
C MET A 51 3.85 9.05 -6.65
N GLY A 52 2.80 8.26 -6.56
CA GLY A 52 2.10 7.64 -7.69
C GLY A 52 2.90 6.54 -8.39
N TYR A 53 3.87 5.93 -7.74
CA TYR A 53 4.69 4.86 -8.33
C TYR A 53 3.89 3.59 -8.55
N SER A 54 3.16 3.13 -7.53
CA SER A 54 2.23 2.00 -7.61
C SER A 54 1.09 2.28 -8.58
N ALA A 55 0.46 3.45 -8.45
CA ALA A 55 -0.63 3.88 -9.33
C ALA A 55 -0.24 3.87 -10.81
N THR A 56 0.95 4.43 -11.11
CA THR A 56 1.48 4.44 -12.48
C THR A 56 1.78 3.02 -12.99
N GLN A 57 2.30 2.15 -12.12
CA GLN A 57 2.56 0.75 -12.50
C GLN A 57 1.26 -0.04 -12.69
N ILE A 58 0.23 0.20 -11.85
CA ILE A 58 -1.11 -0.40 -12.03
C ILE A 58 -1.66 -0.06 -13.42
N GLN A 59 -1.57 1.20 -13.85
CA GLN A 59 -2.09 1.63 -15.15
C GLN A 59 -1.38 0.99 -16.35
N LYS A 60 -0.11 0.56 -16.23
CA LYS A 60 0.57 -0.22 -17.27
C LYS A 60 -0.07 -1.59 -17.53
N TYR A 61 -0.80 -2.13 -16.54
CA TYR A 61 -1.56 -3.38 -16.67
C TYR A 61 -2.95 -3.19 -17.28
N THR A 62 -3.34 -1.95 -17.58
CA THR A 62 -4.65 -1.61 -18.18
C THR A 62 -5.84 -2.20 -17.41
N PRO A 63 -5.98 -1.89 -16.10
CA PRO A 63 -7.08 -2.43 -15.29
C PRO A 63 -8.43 -1.96 -15.83
N LYS A 64 -9.48 -2.73 -15.57
CA LYS A 64 -10.87 -2.35 -15.92
C LYS A 64 -11.29 -1.06 -15.21
N SER A 65 -10.95 -0.91 -13.94
CA SER A 65 -11.10 0.32 -13.17
C SER A 65 -10.05 0.39 -12.07
N HIS A 66 -9.69 1.60 -11.64
CA HIS A 66 -8.72 1.84 -10.59
C HIS A 66 -9.29 2.87 -9.60
N THR A 67 -9.65 2.42 -8.41
CA THR A 67 -10.09 3.29 -7.30
C THR A 67 -8.88 3.55 -6.38
N ILE A 68 -8.61 4.81 -6.09
CA ILE A 68 -7.55 5.24 -5.18
C ILE A 68 -8.20 5.94 -3.98
N ILE A 69 -7.88 5.49 -2.77
CA ILE A 69 -8.27 6.18 -1.53
C ILE A 69 -7.05 6.93 -1.01
N GLU A 70 -7.17 8.25 -0.87
CA GLU A 70 -6.11 9.11 -0.38
C GLU A 70 -6.71 10.19 0.53
N CYS A 71 -6.04 10.52 1.63
CA CYS A 71 -6.55 11.47 2.63
C CYS A 71 -5.74 12.75 2.76
N ASP A 72 -4.45 12.77 2.38
CA ASP A 72 -3.66 13.99 2.47
C ASP A 72 -3.97 14.95 1.30
N PHE A 73 -4.25 16.20 1.64
CA PHE A 73 -4.68 17.22 0.68
C PHE A 73 -3.64 17.50 -0.43
N GLU A 74 -2.35 17.53 -0.10
CA GLU A 74 -1.30 17.78 -1.09
C GLU A 74 -1.08 16.59 -2.02
N VAL A 75 -1.21 15.37 -1.47
CA VAL A 75 -1.15 14.15 -2.26
C VAL A 75 -2.36 14.02 -3.18
N ILE A 76 -3.57 14.34 -2.69
CA ILE A 76 -4.80 14.37 -3.49
C ILE A 76 -4.68 15.29 -4.69
N LYS A 77 -4.10 16.49 -4.54
CA LYS A 77 -3.88 17.40 -5.68
C LYS A 77 -3.02 16.75 -6.77
N LYS A 78 -1.93 16.11 -6.39
CA LYS A 78 -1.05 15.40 -7.32
C LYS A 78 -1.73 14.17 -7.94
N CYS A 79 -2.49 13.43 -7.16
CA CYS A 79 -3.27 12.30 -7.63
C CYS A 79 -4.31 12.74 -8.68
N LYS A 80 -5.04 13.83 -8.43
CA LYS A 80 -5.99 14.40 -9.40
C LYS A 80 -5.32 14.86 -10.70
N GLU A 81 -4.15 15.49 -10.61
CA GLU A 81 -3.41 15.91 -11.81
C GLU A 81 -2.93 14.69 -12.62
N TRP A 82 -2.36 13.70 -11.95
CA TRP A 82 -1.95 12.44 -12.56
C TRP A 82 -3.13 11.71 -13.22
N ALA A 83 -4.29 11.66 -12.54
CA ALA A 83 -5.49 10.96 -13.01
C ALA A 83 -6.08 11.52 -14.29
N LYS A 84 -5.80 12.78 -14.67
CA LYS A 84 -6.23 13.36 -15.95
C LYS A 84 -5.75 12.59 -17.19
N ASN A 85 -4.71 11.78 -17.04
CA ASN A 85 -4.17 10.96 -18.11
C ASN A 85 -4.95 9.63 -18.31
N TYR A 86 -5.95 9.34 -17.46
CA TYR A 86 -6.64 8.06 -17.42
C TYR A 86 -8.16 8.25 -17.29
N ASN A 87 -8.94 7.46 -18.00
CA ASN A 87 -10.41 7.52 -17.98
C ASN A 87 -11.06 6.48 -17.04
N ASN A 88 -10.25 5.60 -16.44
CA ASN A 88 -10.69 4.50 -15.59
C ASN A 88 -10.31 4.68 -14.11
N VAL A 89 -9.83 5.88 -13.72
CA VAL A 89 -9.42 6.21 -12.35
C VAL A 89 -10.55 6.91 -11.62
N ASN A 90 -10.83 6.46 -10.39
CA ASN A 90 -11.73 7.09 -9.43
C ASN A 90 -10.96 7.40 -8.14
N ILE A 91 -11.03 8.64 -7.65
CA ILE A 91 -10.35 9.07 -6.43
C ILE A 91 -11.39 9.28 -5.33
N ILE A 92 -11.17 8.67 -4.17
CA ILE A 92 -11.96 8.86 -2.96
C ILE A 92 -11.09 9.61 -1.95
N GLU A 93 -11.48 10.86 -1.67
CA GLU A 93 -10.78 11.76 -0.77
C GLU A 93 -11.23 11.51 0.67
N ALA A 94 -10.62 10.52 1.33
CA ALA A 94 -10.98 10.10 2.68
C ALA A 94 -9.87 9.24 3.30
N LYS A 95 -9.90 9.05 4.60
CA LYS A 95 -9.19 7.93 5.24
C LYS A 95 -9.91 6.62 4.87
N TRP A 96 -9.16 5.56 4.62
CA TRP A 96 -9.78 4.28 4.24
C TRP A 96 -10.72 3.73 5.33
N GLN A 97 -10.43 4.02 6.61
CA GLN A 97 -11.26 3.63 7.76
C GLN A 97 -12.68 4.23 7.70
N GLU A 98 -12.79 5.44 7.13
CA GLU A 98 -14.07 6.15 7.02
C GLU A 98 -14.99 5.59 5.93
N VAL A 99 -14.40 4.91 4.94
CA VAL A 99 -15.16 4.47 3.76
C VAL A 99 -15.27 2.96 3.62
N ILE A 100 -14.46 2.18 4.37
CA ILE A 100 -14.38 0.72 4.20
C ILE A 100 -15.70 -0.02 4.52
N CYS A 101 -16.57 0.57 5.34
CA CYS A 101 -17.89 0.01 5.68
C CYS A 101 -19.04 0.72 4.97
N THR A 102 -18.76 1.51 3.92
CA THR A 102 -19.78 2.27 3.19
C THR A 102 -20.03 1.69 1.81
N ASP A 103 -21.11 2.15 1.16
CA ASP A 103 -21.46 1.83 -0.23
C ASP A 103 -20.58 2.55 -1.27
N LYS A 104 -19.65 3.40 -0.85
CA LYS A 104 -18.67 4.04 -1.73
C LYS A 104 -17.71 3.04 -2.38
N LEU A 105 -17.51 1.89 -1.73
CA LEU A 105 -16.65 0.82 -2.23
C LEU A 105 -17.47 -0.33 -2.80
N LYS A 106 -17.01 -0.87 -3.92
CA LYS A 106 -17.52 -2.07 -4.56
C LYS A 106 -16.69 -3.30 -4.17
N LYS A 107 -16.88 -4.39 -4.86
CA LYS A 107 -15.96 -5.54 -4.81
C LYS A 107 -14.83 -5.35 -5.81
N TYR A 108 -13.62 -5.74 -5.38
CA TYR A 108 -12.39 -5.58 -6.14
C TYR A 108 -11.72 -6.92 -6.43
N ASN A 109 -11.05 -7.00 -7.57
CA ASN A 109 -10.29 -8.17 -7.98
C ASN A 109 -8.88 -8.15 -7.41
N GLU A 110 -8.25 -6.98 -7.44
CA GLU A 110 -6.91 -6.79 -6.94
C GLU A 110 -6.85 -5.55 -6.05
N ILE A 111 -6.11 -5.67 -4.93
CA ILE A 111 -6.01 -4.63 -3.91
C ILE A 111 -4.54 -4.42 -3.58
N PHE A 112 -4.10 -3.16 -3.56
CA PHE A 112 -2.79 -2.77 -3.08
C PHE A 112 -2.93 -1.87 -1.86
N PHE A 113 -2.26 -2.23 -0.77
CA PHE A 113 -2.33 -1.51 0.49
C PHE A 113 -0.97 -0.89 0.84
N ASP A 114 -0.92 0.43 0.85
CA ASP A 114 0.23 1.24 1.26
C ASP A 114 -0.26 2.41 2.11
N ASP A 115 -0.39 2.16 3.42
CA ASP A 115 -0.99 3.07 4.38
C ASP A 115 0.07 3.64 5.32
N PHE A 116 0.23 4.96 5.30
CA PHE A 116 1.09 5.70 6.21
C PHE A 116 0.23 6.53 7.19
N PRO A 117 0.41 6.39 8.51
CA PRO A 117 -0.33 7.19 9.49
C PRO A 117 0.11 8.66 9.43
N ASN A 118 -0.84 9.57 9.21
CA ASN A 118 -0.57 10.98 8.94
C ASN A 118 -0.53 11.87 10.20
N ASP A 119 -0.91 11.37 11.37
CA ASP A 119 -0.94 12.16 12.62
C ASP A 119 -0.53 11.36 13.87
N MET A 120 -0.15 12.10 14.89
CA MET A 120 0.30 11.54 16.19
C MET A 120 -0.83 10.86 16.97
N GLU A 121 -2.08 11.23 16.75
CA GLU A 121 -3.22 10.54 17.36
C GLU A 121 -3.41 9.17 16.74
N GLU A 122 -3.29 9.07 15.42
CA GLU A 122 -3.25 7.78 14.74
C GLU A 122 -2.06 6.91 15.20
N ILE A 123 -0.91 7.52 15.47
CA ILE A 123 0.27 6.82 16.02
C ILE A 123 0.01 6.38 17.47
N SER A 124 -0.64 7.20 18.30
CA SER A 124 -0.98 6.84 19.69
C SER A 124 -2.05 5.75 19.78
N GLU A 125 -3.04 5.77 18.92
CA GLU A 125 -3.99 4.67 18.73
C GLU A 125 -3.30 3.41 18.20
N LEU A 126 -2.28 3.59 17.34
CA LEU A 126 -1.45 2.50 16.82
C LEU A 126 -0.48 1.93 17.85
N GLN A 127 -0.08 2.68 18.89
CA GLN A 127 0.68 2.14 20.03
C GLN A 127 -0.18 1.24 20.91
N LEU A 128 -1.49 1.52 21.02
CA LEU A 128 -2.47 0.62 21.60
C LEU A 128 -2.77 -0.59 20.72
N PHE A 129 -2.66 -0.43 19.40
CA PHE A 129 -2.78 -1.47 18.39
C PHE A 129 -1.46 -1.50 17.61
N GLN A 130 -0.50 -2.35 17.99
CA GLN A 130 0.81 -2.49 17.31
C GLN A 130 0.71 -2.24 15.80
N SER A 131 1.65 -1.53 15.21
CA SER A 131 1.65 -1.04 13.81
C SER A 131 1.30 -2.10 12.74
N ASN A 132 1.44 -3.38 13.05
CA ASN A 132 1.04 -4.50 12.22
C ASN A 132 -0.49 -4.75 12.20
N GLN A 133 -1.29 -4.08 13.04
CA GLN A 133 -2.72 -4.39 13.13
C GLN A 133 -3.56 -3.66 12.08
N ARG A 134 -3.13 -2.49 11.58
CA ARG A 134 -3.87 -1.75 10.53
C ARG A 134 -4.07 -2.62 9.29
N ILE A 135 -3.03 -3.26 8.80
CA ILE A 135 -3.16 -4.16 7.65
C ILE A 135 -4.06 -5.37 7.94
N HIS A 136 -3.98 -5.95 9.14
CA HIS A 136 -4.84 -7.07 9.52
C HIS A 136 -6.31 -6.66 9.56
N LEU A 137 -6.60 -5.50 10.15
CA LEU A 137 -7.94 -4.94 10.20
C LEU A 137 -8.46 -4.68 8.78
N PHE A 138 -7.65 -4.03 7.95
CA PHE A 138 -7.97 -3.78 6.55
C PHE A 138 -8.30 -5.07 5.79
N ILE A 139 -7.45 -6.09 5.88
CA ILE A 139 -7.64 -7.38 5.19
C ILE A 139 -8.96 -8.05 5.63
N GLU A 140 -9.29 -8.03 6.93
CA GLU A 140 -10.53 -8.64 7.42
C GLU A 140 -11.78 -7.92 6.88
N PHE A 141 -11.79 -6.57 6.87
CA PHE A 141 -12.89 -5.81 6.27
C PHE A 141 -12.99 -6.04 4.75
N MET A 142 -11.85 -6.03 4.04
CA MET A 142 -11.85 -6.29 2.60
C MET A 142 -12.40 -7.68 2.30
N LYS A 143 -11.97 -8.72 3.03
CA LYS A 143 -12.48 -10.07 2.90
C LYS A 143 -13.99 -10.13 3.09
N GLN A 144 -14.49 -9.44 4.11
CA GLN A 144 -15.90 -9.52 4.48
C GLN A 144 -16.82 -8.79 3.47
N TYR A 145 -16.40 -7.63 2.97
CA TYR A 145 -17.30 -6.74 2.24
C TYR A 145 -16.92 -6.52 0.76
N HIS A 146 -15.63 -6.55 0.43
CA HIS A 146 -15.11 -6.00 -0.81
C HIS A 146 -14.31 -6.98 -1.67
N MET A 147 -14.29 -8.27 -1.32
CA MET A 147 -13.63 -9.32 -2.09
C MET A 147 -14.58 -10.42 -2.51
N ASN A 148 -14.24 -11.11 -3.56
CA ASN A 148 -14.82 -12.39 -3.97
C ASN A 148 -13.74 -13.46 -3.94
N PRO A 149 -14.08 -14.75 -3.90
CA PRO A 149 -13.11 -15.81 -4.13
C PRO A 149 -12.27 -15.54 -5.38
N GLY A 150 -10.95 -15.70 -5.25
CA GLY A 150 -9.96 -15.36 -6.28
C GLY A 150 -9.43 -13.93 -6.25
N SER A 151 -10.06 -13.02 -5.49
CA SER A 151 -9.50 -11.66 -5.28
C SER A 151 -8.17 -11.72 -4.55
N LYS A 152 -7.28 -10.75 -4.85
CA LYS A 152 -5.91 -10.70 -4.34
C LYS A 152 -5.61 -9.43 -3.56
N ILE A 153 -4.78 -9.53 -2.54
CA ILE A 153 -4.21 -8.40 -1.82
C ILE A 153 -2.69 -8.50 -1.83
N SER A 154 -2.03 -7.39 -2.15
CA SER A 154 -0.61 -7.16 -1.91
C SER A 154 -0.45 -5.87 -1.10
N ALA A 155 0.70 -5.71 -0.43
CA ALA A 155 0.94 -4.56 0.44
C ALA A 155 2.41 -4.16 0.49
N TYR A 156 2.64 -2.89 0.82
CA TYR A 156 3.94 -2.41 1.29
C TYR A 156 4.10 -2.77 2.78
N LEU A 157 5.01 -3.68 3.11
CA LEU A 157 5.17 -4.16 4.50
C LEU A 157 6.38 -3.56 5.22
N CYS A 158 7.33 -2.97 4.49
CA CYS A 158 8.61 -2.51 5.06
C CYS A 158 9.32 -3.60 5.91
N LYS A 159 9.17 -4.88 5.51
CA LYS A 159 9.73 -6.05 6.20
C LYS A 159 10.87 -6.64 5.38
N ASN A 160 11.91 -7.14 6.06
CA ASN A 160 13.09 -7.75 5.44
C ASN A 160 13.25 -9.25 5.74
N LYS A 161 12.38 -9.80 6.59
CA LYS A 161 12.33 -11.23 6.93
C LYS A 161 11.03 -11.83 6.42
N THR A 162 11.09 -13.07 6.02
CA THR A 162 9.93 -13.82 5.55
C THR A 162 8.76 -13.78 6.53
N MET A 163 7.56 -13.61 6.03
CA MET A 163 6.34 -13.61 6.84
C MET A 163 5.99 -15.02 7.35
N PHE A 164 6.63 -16.08 6.84
CA PHE A 164 6.53 -17.42 7.40
C PHE A 164 7.10 -17.54 8.83
N GLU A 165 7.94 -16.59 9.25
CA GLU A 165 8.47 -16.48 10.61
C GLU A 165 7.65 -15.55 11.52
N ASP A 166 6.69 -14.80 10.98
CA ASP A 166 5.78 -13.95 11.76
C ASP A 166 4.60 -14.78 12.26
N SER A 167 4.51 -15.00 13.57
CA SER A 167 3.52 -15.89 14.18
C SER A 167 2.07 -15.43 13.94
N LEU A 168 1.82 -14.11 13.99
CA LEU A 168 0.49 -13.57 13.75
C LEU A 168 0.08 -13.67 12.29
N TRP A 169 0.99 -13.34 11.37
CA TRP A 169 0.77 -13.47 9.94
C TRP A 169 0.54 -14.92 9.55
N LYS A 170 1.36 -15.82 10.11
CA LYS A 170 1.26 -17.24 9.87
C LYS A 170 -0.11 -17.78 10.29
N SER A 171 -0.55 -17.50 11.52
CA SER A 171 -1.84 -17.99 12.03
C SER A 171 -3.04 -17.41 11.26
N LYS A 172 -2.98 -16.13 10.85
CA LYS A 172 -4.09 -15.47 10.17
C LYS A 172 -4.21 -15.83 8.69
N TYR A 173 -3.11 -16.03 7.99
CA TYR A 173 -3.09 -16.11 6.53
C TYR A 173 -2.39 -17.33 5.95
N ILE A 174 -1.29 -17.80 6.56
CA ILE A 174 -0.53 -18.93 5.99
C ILE A 174 -1.18 -20.27 6.35
N ASP A 175 -1.49 -20.45 7.63
CA ASP A 175 -2.13 -21.68 8.13
C ASP A 175 -3.68 -21.65 8.00
N ASN A 176 -4.23 -20.55 7.50
CA ASN A 176 -5.67 -20.36 7.35
C ASN A 176 -6.13 -20.81 5.95
N PRO A 177 -6.98 -21.88 5.84
CA PRO A 177 -7.38 -22.43 4.56
C PRO A 177 -8.22 -21.49 3.67
N LYS A 178 -8.72 -20.37 4.23
CA LYS A 178 -9.41 -19.34 3.46
C LYS A 178 -8.47 -18.50 2.59
N TRP A 179 -7.16 -18.59 2.82
CA TRP A 179 -6.16 -17.81 2.10
C TRP A 179 -5.15 -18.72 1.41
N ASN A 180 -4.78 -18.37 0.19
CA ASN A 180 -3.57 -18.86 -0.44
C ASN A 180 -2.52 -17.74 -0.33
N TYR A 181 -1.54 -17.94 0.54
CA TYR A 181 -0.45 -17.01 0.78
C TYR A 181 0.79 -17.36 -0.03
N ASN A 182 1.34 -16.36 -0.68
CA ASN A 182 2.64 -16.41 -1.33
C ASN A 182 3.42 -15.14 -1.00
N GLU A 183 4.73 -15.20 -1.09
CA GLU A 183 5.57 -14.02 -0.97
C GLU A 183 6.74 -14.06 -1.95
N LYS A 184 7.25 -12.87 -2.28
CA LYS A 184 8.47 -12.70 -3.06
C LYS A 184 9.45 -11.86 -2.27
N ILE A 185 10.67 -12.37 -2.11
CA ILE A 185 11.78 -11.61 -1.51
C ILE A 185 12.53 -10.95 -2.66
N ILE A 186 12.73 -9.63 -2.55
CA ILE A 186 13.48 -8.86 -3.52
C ILE A 186 14.67 -8.16 -2.86
N ASN A 187 15.70 -7.89 -3.64
CA ASN A 187 16.77 -7.00 -3.23
C ASN A 187 16.36 -5.55 -3.49
N THR A 188 16.53 -4.70 -2.49
CA THR A 188 16.32 -3.26 -2.59
C THR A 188 17.67 -2.56 -2.64
N LYS A 189 17.80 -1.57 -3.51
CA LYS A 189 18.96 -0.67 -3.51
C LYS A 189 18.57 0.57 -2.72
N VAL A 190 18.84 0.57 -1.42
CA VAL A 190 18.73 1.78 -0.61
C VAL A 190 20.00 2.57 -0.86
N SER A 191 19.93 3.66 -1.60
CA SER A 191 21.04 4.61 -1.73
C SER A 191 21.35 5.18 -0.34
N ASN A 192 22.63 5.46 -0.04
CA ASN A 192 23.21 5.92 1.23
C ASN A 192 22.43 7.05 1.95
N ILE A 193 21.22 6.76 2.42
CA ILE A 193 20.36 7.72 3.10
C ILE A 193 20.50 7.51 4.59
N GLN A 194 21.01 8.54 5.26
CA GLN A 194 21.02 8.60 6.71
C GLN A 194 19.57 8.53 7.19
N ASN A 195 19.30 7.64 8.11
CA ASN A 195 18.10 7.51 8.95
C ASN A 195 16.97 6.58 8.51
N TYR A 196 16.86 6.12 7.27
CA TYR A 196 15.84 5.14 6.92
C TYR A 196 16.44 3.73 6.88
N HIS A 197 16.08 2.87 7.84
CA HIS A 197 16.39 1.43 7.94
C HIS A 197 17.69 0.99 7.24
N LYS A 198 18.83 1.43 7.75
CA LYS A 198 20.19 1.23 7.22
C LYS A 198 20.59 -0.21 6.88
N SER A 199 19.79 -1.19 7.18
CA SER A 199 20.11 -2.61 7.06
C SER A 199 19.28 -3.39 6.05
N ASN A 200 18.25 -2.80 5.45
CA ASN A 200 17.32 -3.58 4.62
C ASN A 200 17.74 -3.57 3.16
N THR A 201 18.64 -4.49 2.81
CA THR A 201 18.95 -4.83 1.41
C THR A 201 17.89 -5.73 0.77
N LYS A 202 16.89 -6.15 1.55
CA LYS A 202 15.80 -7.03 1.13
C LYS A 202 14.46 -6.45 1.53
N ALA A 203 13.43 -6.72 0.72
CA ALA A 203 12.04 -6.41 1.03
C ALA A 203 11.14 -7.59 0.67
N ILE A 204 10.04 -7.71 1.40
CA ILE A 204 9.05 -8.77 1.22
C ILE A 204 7.85 -8.20 0.49
N ILE A 205 7.41 -8.89 -0.54
CA ILE A 205 6.17 -8.60 -1.26
C ILE A 205 5.19 -9.72 -0.95
N PRO A 206 4.17 -9.49 -0.11
CA PRO A 206 3.14 -10.49 0.18
C PRO A 206 2.14 -10.55 -0.97
N LEU A 207 1.54 -11.73 -1.15
CA LEU A 207 0.38 -11.92 -2.01
C LEU A 207 -0.60 -12.88 -1.33
N LEU A 208 -1.74 -12.35 -0.96
CA LEU A 208 -2.87 -13.08 -0.41
C LEU A 208 -3.91 -13.27 -1.51
N THR A 209 -4.34 -14.49 -1.75
CA THR A 209 -5.48 -14.78 -2.64
C THR A 209 -6.58 -15.40 -1.80
N LEU A 210 -7.80 -14.81 -1.88
CA LEU A 210 -8.95 -15.35 -1.16
C LEU A 210 -9.38 -16.67 -1.80
N GLY A 211 -9.42 -17.73 -1.01
CA GLY A 211 -9.90 -19.05 -1.42
C GLY A 211 -11.39 -19.11 -1.74
N ILE A 212 -11.82 -20.23 -2.26
CA ILE A 212 -13.23 -20.55 -2.54
C ILE A 212 -13.97 -20.89 -1.26
#